data_e882bda567bf9c2ac23f17612864f77e
#
_entry.id   e882bda567bf9c2ac23f17612864f77e
#
_cell.length_a   1.000
_cell.length_b   1.000
_cell.length_c   1.000
_cell.angle_alpha   90.00
_cell.angle_beta   90.00
_cell.angle_gamma   90.00
#
_symmetry.space_group_name_H-M   'P 1'
#
loop_
_entity.id
_entity.type
_entity.pdbx_description
1 polymer ?
#
loop_
_entity_poly.entity_id
_entity_poly.type
_entity_poly.pdbx_seq_one_letter_code
_entity_poly.pdbx_strand_id
1 'polypeptide(L)'
;MTNRRQFLKDVVAGLALAGAGPLLPRLAQGAEAPSMGPAGLPAGTLESSLLDALPGKKPLIKRTFRPPNYETPLEYFNQAFTPNDAFFVRYHHADIPEVDAQAWRLEVGGESVEKPFTLTLEALQKDFEAVELAALCLCSGNRRGLFEPHVAGVEWGLGAMGNARWKGVRLKDVLARAGLKKEALEVVLQGADRPLVATAPDFAKSLPVWRALDENTLLAYEMNGAPLPHWNGFPVRLVVPGWTGTYWMKHLTSVQVVAQPFKSFWMNPAYRIPKGKFAVVDRFLSQESDTSTPITEMVVSSLITNLKAGQQVRQGQRVEVRGIAWDGGYGIQTVEVSSDGGRSWAAAELGKDLGRFSWRQWSHAFAADRKGVRTVMAKATNRLGSSQAFELIFNPAGYHNNVVQRLDLQVV
;
A
#
# COMPACT_ATOMS: atom_id res chain seq x y z
N MET A 1 -43.30 24.29 15.11
CA MET A 1 -42.56 23.07 15.41
C MET A 1 -43.36 21.88 14.95
N THR A 2 -43.22 21.47 13.71
CA THR A 2 -43.99 20.37 13.09
C THR A 2 -43.31 19.05 13.40
N ASN A 3 -44.06 18.16 13.99
CA ASN A 3 -43.62 16.90 14.57
C ASN A 3 -43.25 15.89 13.48
N ARG A 4 -42.05 15.35 13.50
CA ARG A 4 -41.50 14.36 12.57
C ARG A 4 -42.41 13.12 12.35
N ARG A 5 -43.30 12.83 13.28
CA ARG A 5 -44.25 11.71 13.18
C ARG A 5 -45.45 12.00 12.23
N GLN A 6 -45.79 13.27 12.01
CA GLN A 6 -46.88 13.66 11.08
C GLN A 6 -46.40 13.54 9.63
N PHE A 7 -45.15 13.95 9.36
CA PHE A 7 -44.56 13.85 8.02
C PHE A 7 -44.48 12.43 7.46
N LEU A 8 -44.20 11.44 8.33
CA LEU A 8 -44.13 10.03 7.92
C LEU A 8 -45.54 9.40 7.67
N LYS A 9 -46.62 9.94 8.25
CA LYS A 9 -47.97 9.46 8.02
C LYS A 9 -48.56 10.00 6.71
N ASP A 10 -48.15 11.19 6.31
CA ASP A 10 -48.68 11.83 5.07
C ASP A 10 -47.97 11.29 3.82
N VAL A 11 -46.81 10.71 3.90
CA VAL A 11 -46.09 10.04 2.81
C VAL A 11 -46.65 8.65 2.51
N VAL A 12 -47.29 7.96 3.47
CA VAL A 12 -47.85 6.63 3.30
C VAL A 12 -49.29 6.70 2.75
N ALA A 13 -50.01 7.83 2.90
CA ALA A 13 -51.38 8.00 2.43
C ALA A 13 -51.49 8.45 0.95
N GLY A 14 -50.39 8.83 0.31
CA GLY A 14 -50.38 9.34 -1.07
C GLY A 14 -50.17 8.31 -2.18
N LEU A 15 -50.02 7.02 -1.86
CA LEU A 15 -49.65 5.96 -2.83
C LEU A 15 -50.78 4.91 -3.09
N ALA A 16 -51.99 5.20 -2.72
CA ALA A 16 -53.12 4.28 -2.97
C ALA A 16 -54.22 4.97 -3.79
N LEU A 17 -54.03 5.19 -5.09
CA LEU A 17 -55.10 5.29 -6.09
C LEU A 17 -54.52 5.67 -7.47
N ALA A 18 -54.03 4.68 -8.21
CA ALA A 18 -54.02 4.72 -9.67
C ALA A 18 -53.83 3.29 -10.21
N GLY A 19 -54.92 2.76 -10.76
CA GLY A 19 -54.93 1.87 -11.92
C GLY A 19 -54.39 0.44 -11.72
N ALA A 20 -55.29 -0.50 -11.42
CA ALA A 20 -55.05 -1.93 -11.54
C ALA A 20 -54.82 -2.34 -13.02
N GLY A 21 -53.61 -2.77 -13.34
CA GLY A 21 -53.28 -3.67 -14.42
C GLY A 21 -52.27 -4.68 -13.92
N PRO A 22 -52.33 -5.98 -14.28
CA PRO A 22 -51.42 -6.98 -13.76
C PRO A 22 -50.06 -6.86 -14.45
N LEU A 23 -49.24 -5.96 -13.96
CA LEU A 23 -47.79 -6.01 -14.16
C LEU A 23 -47.21 -6.86 -13.03
N LEU A 24 -47.27 -8.17 -13.22
CA LEU A 24 -46.34 -9.05 -12.52
C LEU A 24 -44.92 -8.54 -12.82
N PRO A 25 -44.14 -8.12 -11.82
CA PRO A 25 -42.74 -7.89 -12.07
C PRO A 25 -42.21 -9.23 -12.58
N ARG A 26 -41.72 -9.25 -13.81
CA ARG A 26 -40.76 -10.26 -14.22
C ARG A 26 -39.69 -10.23 -13.14
N LEU A 27 -39.75 -11.21 -12.25
CA LEU A 27 -38.59 -11.58 -11.45
C LEU A 27 -37.45 -11.70 -12.47
N ALA A 28 -36.52 -10.78 -12.42
CA ALA A 28 -35.29 -10.87 -13.18
C ALA A 28 -34.74 -12.26 -12.85
N GLN A 29 -34.80 -13.15 -13.84
CA GLN A 29 -34.17 -14.45 -13.75
C GLN A 29 -32.72 -14.17 -13.44
N GLY A 30 -32.30 -14.63 -12.26
CA GLY A 30 -30.92 -14.98 -11.98
C GLY A 30 -29.92 -13.84 -12.21
N ALA A 31 -29.98 -12.76 -11.46
CA ALA A 31 -28.73 -12.21 -11.01
C ALA A 31 -28.13 -13.31 -10.09
N GLU A 32 -27.26 -14.13 -10.65
CA GLU A 32 -26.39 -14.97 -9.81
C GLU A 32 -25.87 -14.07 -8.70
N ALA A 33 -26.00 -14.53 -7.45
CA ALA A 33 -25.39 -13.87 -6.33
C ALA A 33 -23.92 -13.60 -6.71
N PRO A 34 -23.39 -12.39 -6.51
CA PRO A 34 -22.05 -12.05 -6.94
C PRO A 34 -21.12 -13.15 -6.45
N SER A 35 -20.50 -13.87 -7.40
CA SER A 35 -19.60 -14.96 -7.07
C SER A 35 -18.49 -14.36 -6.18
N MET A 36 -18.36 -14.88 -4.99
CA MET A 36 -17.22 -14.56 -4.14
C MET A 36 -15.98 -15.01 -4.90
N GLY A 37 -15.08 -14.09 -5.22
CA GLY A 37 -13.80 -14.42 -5.86
C GLY A 37 -12.95 -15.34 -4.99
N PRO A 38 -11.80 -15.81 -5.48
CA PRO A 38 -10.86 -16.60 -4.68
C PRO A 38 -10.57 -15.89 -3.38
N ALA A 39 -10.65 -16.56 -2.28
CA ALA A 39 -10.54 -16.02 -0.92
C ALA A 39 -11.79 -15.28 -0.41
N GLY A 40 -12.99 -15.58 -0.93
CA GLY A 40 -14.23 -15.02 -0.40
C GLY A 40 -14.47 -13.55 -0.71
N LEU A 41 -13.81 -13.01 -1.73
CA LEU A 41 -13.98 -11.60 -2.10
C LEU A 41 -15.24 -11.37 -2.93
N PRO A 42 -15.92 -10.22 -2.73
CA PRO A 42 -16.96 -9.79 -3.65
C PRO A 42 -16.41 -9.70 -5.07
N ALA A 43 -17.21 -10.17 -6.05
CA ALA A 43 -16.89 -10.00 -7.46
C ALA A 43 -16.61 -8.53 -7.77
N GLY A 44 -15.53 -8.24 -8.48
CA GLY A 44 -15.14 -6.87 -8.79
C GLY A 44 -14.06 -6.27 -7.89
N THR A 45 -13.73 -6.91 -6.78
CA THR A 45 -12.66 -6.40 -5.91
C THR A 45 -11.28 -6.55 -6.55
N LEU A 46 -11.07 -7.52 -7.44
CA LEU A 46 -9.79 -7.79 -8.09
C LEU A 46 -9.77 -7.49 -9.59
N GLU A 47 -10.63 -8.12 -10.37
CA GLU A 47 -10.48 -8.16 -11.83
C GLU A 47 -11.53 -7.36 -12.61
N SER A 48 -12.72 -7.17 -12.08
CA SER A 48 -13.77 -6.39 -12.71
C SER A 48 -13.72 -4.90 -12.38
N SER A 49 -12.67 -4.47 -11.69
CA SER A 49 -12.45 -3.07 -11.38
C SER A 49 -12.20 -2.28 -12.64
N LEU A 50 -12.85 -1.13 -12.72
CA LEU A 50 -12.70 -0.22 -13.85
C LEU A 50 -11.24 0.19 -14.01
N LEU A 51 -10.64 -0.14 -15.15
CA LEU A 51 -9.35 0.41 -15.56
C LEU A 51 -9.56 1.84 -16.03
N ASP A 52 -8.76 2.76 -15.48
CA ASP A 52 -8.82 4.17 -15.79
C ASP A 52 -7.40 4.76 -15.85
N ALA A 53 -7.19 5.73 -16.72
CA ALA A 53 -5.91 6.36 -16.94
C ALA A 53 -5.88 7.77 -16.35
N LEU A 54 -4.96 8.00 -15.43
CA LEU A 54 -4.58 9.34 -15.01
C LEU A 54 -3.58 9.94 -16.02
N PRO A 55 -3.47 11.26 -16.15
CA PRO A 55 -2.46 11.90 -17.00
C PRO A 55 -1.05 11.34 -16.75
N GLY A 56 -0.38 10.86 -17.80
CA GLY A 56 0.94 10.25 -17.71
C GLY A 56 0.98 8.85 -17.08
N LYS A 57 -0.18 8.20 -16.86
CA LYS A 57 -0.28 6.82 -16.38
C LYS A 57 -0.90 5.90 -17.43
N LYS A 58 -0.49 4.64 -17.41
CA LYS A 58 -1.22 3.54 -18.04
C LYS A 58 -2.56 3.33 -17.33
N PRO A 59 -3.50 2.60 -17.94
CA PRO A 59 -4.71 2.21 -17.24
C PRO A 59 -4.39 1.46 -15.94
N LEU A 60 -4.86 1.99 -14.83
CA LEU A 60 -4.72 1.44 -13.47
C LEU A 60 -6.10 1.04 -12.93
N ILE A 61 -6.13 0.18 -11.93
CA ILE A 61 -7.37 -0.25 -11.28
C ILE A 61 -7.85 0.88 -10.37
N LYS A 62 -8.93 1.56 -10.76
CA LYS A 62 -9.50 2.67 -9.97
C LYS A 62 -10.26 2.15 -8.75
N ARG A 63 -9.86 2.61 -7.56
CA ARG A 63 -10.56 2.36 -6.29
C ARG A 63 -11.41 3.55 -5.86
N THR A 64 -10.87 4.76 -5.93
CA THR A 64 -11.62 6.00 -5.72
C THR A 64 -11.13 7.07 -6.69
N PHE A 65 -12.02 8.01 -7.00
CA PHE A 65 -11.70 9.14 -7.88
C PHE A 65 -11.21 10.37 -7.09
N ARG A 66 -11.83 10.65 -5.94
CA ARG A 66 -11.46 11.78 -5.07
C ARG A 66 -11.48 11.35 -3.61
N PRO A 67 -10.33 11.33 -2.95
CA PRO A 67 -8.98 11.47 -3.52
C PRO A 67 -8.66 10.33 -4.51
N PRO A 68 -7.72 10.56 -5.47
CA PRO A 68 -7.35 9.55 -6.44
C PRO A 68 -6.59 8.40 -5.77
N ASN A 69 -7.15 7.19 -5.93
CA ASN A 69 -6.56 5.95 -5.42
C ASN A 69 -6.68 4.87 -6.48
N TYR A 70 -5.53 4.43 -7.01
CA TYR A 70 -5.43 3.53 -8.15
C TYR A 70 -4.38 2.46 -7.89
N GLU A 71 -4.71 1.21 -8.19
CA GLU A 71 -3.80 0.07 -8.03
C GLU A 71 -3.05 -0.25 -9.33
N THR A 72 -1.85 -0.74 -9.18
CA THR A 72 -1.09 -1.37 -10.25
C THR A 72 -1.72 -2.71 -10.62
N PRO A 73 -2.08 -2.97 -11.88
CA PRO A 73 -2.45 -4.31 -12.36
C PRO A 73 -1.34 -5.33 -12.15
N LEU A 74 -1.69 -6.58 -11.79
CA LEU A 74 -0.73 -7.61 -11.37
C LEU A 74 0.31 -7.98 -12.42
N GLU A 75 0.00 -7.85 -13.71
CA GLU A 75 0.92 -8.15 -14.80
C GLU A 75 2.21 -7.32 -14.74
N TYR A 76 2.16 -6.10 -14.19
CA TYR A 76 3.35 -5.25 -14.03
C TYR A 76 4.29 -5.73 -12.91
N PHE A 77 3.86 -6.66 -12.07
CA PHE A 77 4.69 -7.26 -11.03
C PHE A 77 5.52 -8.46 -11.52
N ASN A 78 5.32 -8.90 -12.76
CA ASN A 78 6.19 -9.89 -13.39
C ASN A 78 7.58 -9.33 -13.76
N GLN A 79 7.80 -8.03 -13.58
CA GLN A 79 9.07 -7.34 -13.81
C GLN A 79 9.81 -7.11 -12.49
N ALA A 80 11.12 -6.88 -12.57
CA ALA A 80 11.95 -6.56 -11.39
C ALA A 80 11.52 -5.24 -10.73
N PHE A 81 11.16 -4.24 -11.55
CA PHE A 81 10.67 -2.93 -11.12
C PHE A 81 9.34 -2.61 -11.80
N THR A 82 8.43 -2.01 -11.05
CA THR A 82 7.16 -1.51 -11.57
C THR A 82 7.43 -0.28 -12.44
N PRO A 83 6.96 -0.23 -13.70
CA PRO A 83 7.12 0.96 -14.54
C PRO A 83 6.53 2.20 -13.88
N ASN A 84 7.16 3.36 -14.07
CA ASN A 84 6.73 4.63 -13.46
C ASN A 84 5.28 4.99 -13.83
N ASP A 85 4.90 4.72 -15.06
CA ASP A 85 3.54 4.96 -15.59
C ASP A 85 2.51 3.93 -15.13
N ALA A 86 2.94 2.76 -14.61
CA ALA A 86 2.07 1.73 -14.02
C ALA A 86 2.10 1.70 -12.48
N PHE A 87 2.91 2.54 -11.85
CA PHE A 87 3.03 2.57 -10.39
C PHE A 87 1.76 3.11 -9.73
N PHE A 88 1.29 2.47 -8.65
CA PHE A 88 0.06 2.83 -7.95
C PHE A 88 0.02 4.29 -7.49
N VAL A 89 -1.18 4.82 -7.32
CA VAL A 89 -1.44 6.19 -6.87
C VAL A 89 -2.25 6.16 -5.59
N ARG A 90 -1.81 6.89 -4.57
CA ARG A 90 -2.50 7.01 -3.28
C ARG A 90 -2.41 8.43 -2.76
N TYR A 91 -3.56 9.08 -2.56
CA TYR A 91 -3.67 10.38 -1.89
C TYR A 91 -4.66 10.35 -0.74
N HIS A 92 -4.41 11.18 0.27
CA HIS A 92 -5.32 11.40 1.40
C HIS A 92 -6.28 12.55 1.13
N HIS A 93 -5.78 13.58 0.46
CA HIS A 93 -6.53 14.75 0.05
C HIS A 93 -6.89 14.68 -1.44
N ALA A 94 -7.99 15.33 -1.80
CA ALA A 94 -8.46 15.39 -3.19
C ALA A 94 -7.82 16.55 -3.98
N ASP A 95 -7.24 17.51 -3.28
CA ASP A 95 -6.46 18.57 -3.88
C ASP A 95 -5.00 18.11 -4.07
N ILE A 96 -4.63 17.89 -5.33
CA ILE A 96 -3.30 17.39 -5.69
C ILE A 96 -2.45 18.58 -6.12
N PRO A 97 -1.33 18.84 -5.43
CA PRO A 97 -0.53 20.02 -5.70
C PRO A 97 0.15 19.95 -7.07
N GLU A 98 0.03 21.01 -7.85
CA GLU A 98 0.88 21.25 -9.01
C GLU A 98 2.16 21.97 -8.53
N VAL A 99 3.30 21.28 -8.62
CA VAL A 99 4.55 21.79 -8.08
C VAL A 99 5.50 22.17 -9.21
N ASP A 100 5.89 23.45 -9.24
CA ASP A 100 6.99 23.92 -10.06
C ASP A 100 8.33 23.61 -9.38
N ALA A 101 9.18 22.83 -10.05
CA ALA A 101 10.47 22.41 -9.51
C ALA A 101 11.44 23.60 -9.27
N GLN A 102 11.32 24.68 -10.04
CA GLN A 102 12.18 25.87 -9.87
C GLN A 102 11.75 26.69 -8.64
N ALA A 103 10.44 26.76 -8.40
CA ALA A 103 9.88 27.44 -7.24
C ALA A 103 9.90 26.56 -5.98
N TRP A 104 10.05 25.24 -6.13
CA TRP A 104 10.02 24.31 -4.99
C TRP A 104 11.10 24.60 -3.97
N ARG A 105 10.71 24.52 -2.70
CA ARG A 105 11.60 24.69 -1.54
C ARG A 105 11.32 23.59 -0.52
N LEU A 106 12.40 23.12 0.12
CA LEU A 106 12.33 22.26 1.30
C LEU A 106 12.81 23.05 2.51
N GLU A 107 11.91 23.27 3.45
CA GLU A 107 12.22 23.87 4.74
C GLU A 107 12.73 22.80 5.70
N VAL A 108 13.92 22.98 6.25
CA VAL A 108 14.51 22.13 7.27
C VAL A 108 14.69 22.95 8.53
N GLY A 109 13.98 22.56 9.62
CA GLY A 109 13.95 23.37 10.84
C GLY A 109 13.35 22.62 12.03
N GLY A 110 12.65 23.36 12.87
CA GLY A 110 12.04 22.88 14.12
C GLY A 110 12.83 23.29 15.35
N GLU A 111 12.23 23.11 16.53
CA GLU A 111 12.79 23.55 17.81
C GLU A 111 14.08 22.80 18.18
N SER A 112 14.27 21.59 17.63
CA SER A 112 15.39 20.70 17.95
C SER A 112 16.47 20.65 16.88
N VAL A 113 16.61 21.72 16.08
CA VAL A 113 17.80 21.94 15.21
C VAL A 113 18.53 23.22 15.62
N GLU A 114 19.85 23.25 15.35
CA GLU A 114 20.70 24.40 15.62
C GLU A 114 20.64 25.47 14.52
N LYS A 115 20.60 25.01 13.26
CA LYS A 115 20.75 25.86 12.07
C LYS A 115 19.65 25.52 11.07
N PRO A 116 18.46 26.08 11.19
CA PRO A 116 17.42 25.91 10.19
C PRO A 116 17.85 26.50 8.84
N PHE A 117 17.44 25.88 7.73
CA PHE A 117 17.74 26.33 6.39
C PHE A 117 16.70 25.86 5.38
N THR A 118 16.76 26.41 4.18
CA THR A 118 15.91 26.04 3.06
C THR A 118 16.75 25.54 1.90
N LEU A 119 16.28 24.50 1.20
CA LEU A 119 16.92 23.94 0.01
C LEU A 119 16.05 24.18 -1.23
N THR A 120 16.72 24.51 -2.34
CA THR A 120 16.17 24.31 -3.68
C THR A 120 16.39 22.87 -4.12
N LEU A 121 15.71 22.44 -5.20
CA LEU A 121 15.96 21.13 -5.78
C LEU A 121 17.40 21.00 -6.27
N GLU A 122 17.95 22.06 -6.88
CA GLU A 122 19.32 22.10 -7.35
C GLU A 122 20.32 21.96 -6.19
N ALA A 123 20.13 22.70 -5.09
CA ALA A 123 20.97 22.59 -3.89
C ALA A 123 20.88 21.18 -3.27
N LEU A 124 19.68 20.58 -3.20
CA LEU A 124 19.52 19.21 -2.72
C LEU A 124 20.33 18.21 -3.57
N GLN A 125 20.36 18.39 -4.88
CA GLN A 125 21.07 17.49 -5.80
C GLN A 125 22.58 17.70 -5.83
N LYS A 126 23.07 18.93 -5.57
CA LYS A 126 24.50 19.29 -5.69
C LYS A 126 25.26 19.25 -4.38
N ASP A 127 24.60 19.61 -3.27
CA ASP A 127 25.26 19.79 -1.97
C ASP A 127 25.41 18.49 -1.16
N PHE A 128 24.75 17.42 -1.58
CA PHE A 128 24.71 16.13 -0.86
C PHE A 128 25.05 14.97 -1.79
N GLU A 129 25.60 13.90 -1.21
CA GLU A 129 25.89 12.68 -1.95
C GLU A 129 24.60 12.03 -2.43
N ALA A 130 24.50 11.77 -3.73
CA ALA A 130 23.42 11.04 -4.32
C ALA A 130 23.60 9.53 -4.09
N VAL A 131 22.53 8.86 -3.62
CA VAL A 131 22.50 7.42 -3.42
C VAL A 131 21.29 6.81 -4.12
N GLU A 132 21.40 5.56 -4.53
CA GLU A 132 20.30 4.81 -5.15
C GLU A 132 20.06 3.49 -4.42
N LEU A 133 18.82 3.13 -4.19
CA LEU A 133 18.42 1.83 -3.65
C LEU A 133 17.13 1.31 -4.29
N ALA A 134 17.00 -0.02 -4.34
CA ALA A 134 15.77 -0.68 -4.72
C ALA A 134 14.88 -0.87 -3.48
N ALA A 135 13.64 -0.38 -3.53
CA ALA A 135 12.70 -0.57 -2.44
C ALA A 135 11.25 -0.64 -2.90
N LEU A 136 10.51 -1.52 -2.23
CA LEU A 136 9.06 -1.66 -2.36
C LEU A 136 8.35 -0.55 -1.57
N CYS A 137 7.48 0.20 -2.23
CA CYS A 137 6.49 1.05 -1.58
C CYS A 137 5.16 0.30 -1.51
N LEU A 138 4.68 0.04 -0.31
CA LEU A 138 3.45 -0.71 -0.04
C LEU A 138 2.48 0.13 0.79
N CYS A 139 1.27 0.37 0.31
CA CYS A 139 0.22 1.02 1.11
C CYS A 139 -0.10 0.18 2.35
N SER A 140 -0.21 0.81 3.53
CA SER A 140 -0.58 0.12 4.77
C SER A 140 -1.88 -0.67 4.66
N GLY A 141 -2.81 -0.19 3.83
CA GLY A 141 -4.11 -0.81 3.58
C GLY A 141 -4.11 -1.79 2.39
N ASN A 142 -2.99 -2.16 1.80
CA ASN A 142 -2.96 -3.16 0.73
C ASN A 142 -3.68 -4.43 1.19
N ARG A 143 -4.55 -5.00 0.36
CA ARG A 143 -5.46 -6.12 0.67
C ARG A 143 -6.56 -5.81 1.70
N ARG A 144 -6.90 -4.52 1.97
CA ARG A 144 -8.02 -4.20 2.88
C ARG A 144 -9.36 -4.70 2.34
N GLY A 145 -9.59 -4.62 1.04
CA GLY A 145 -10.81 -5.15 0.40
C GLY A 145 -10.99 -6.66 0.56
N LEU A 146 -9.97 -7.39 1.09
CA LEU A 146 -10.02 -8.81 1.39
C LEU A 146 -10.35 -9.11 2.88
N PHE A 147 -10.69 -8.10 3.66
CA PHE A 147 -11.12 -8.30 5.05
C PHE A 147 -12.58 -8.74 5.09
N GLU A 148 -12.84 -9.76 5.88
CA GLU A 148 -14.18 -10.22 6.20
C GLU A 148 -14.32 -10.30 7.73
N PRO A 149 -15.26 -9.56 8.36
CA PRO A 149 -16.11 -8.54 7.74
C PRO A 149 -15.32 -7.35 7.20
N HIS A 150 -15.91 -6.60 6.26
CA HIS A 150 -15.32 -5.41 5.69
C HIS A 150 -15.01 -4.36 6.75
N VAL A 151 -13.94 -3.60 6.53
CA VAL A 151 -13.51 -2.49 7.40
C VAL A 151 -13.45 -1.19 6.60
N ALA A 152 -13.66 -0.07 7.28
CA ALA A 152 -13.67 1.25 6.65
C ALA A 152 -12.32 1.62 6.00
N GLY A 153 -12.37 2.35 4.89
CA GLY A 153 -11.23 2.87 4.15
C GLY A 153 -11.25 2.47 2.68
N VAL A 154 -10.20 2.80 1.93
CA VAL A 154 -10.09 2.40 0.53
C VAL A 154 -9.95 0.88 0.45
N GLU A 155 -10.85 0.23 -0.27
CA GLU A 155 -10.89 -1.21 -0.45
C GLU A 155 -9.85 -1.68 -1.48
N TRP A 156 -8.60 -1.59 -1.08
CA TRP A 156 -7.49 -2.06 -1.89
C TRP A 156 -7.56 -3.58 -2.10
N GLY A 157 -7.33 -3.99 -3.35
CA GLY A 157 -7.05 -5.39 -3.68
C GLY A 157 -5.57 -5.71 -3.45
N LEU A 158 -4.88 -6.23 -4.46
CA LEU A 158 -3.52 -6.71 -4.36
C LEU A 158 -2.46 -5.71 -4.84
N GLY A 159 -2.87 -4.66 -5.56
CA GLY A 159 -1.98 -3.80 -6.35
C GLY A 159 -1.65 -2.45 -5.73
N ALA A 160 -1.97 -2.18 -4.46
CA ALA A 160 -1.61 -0.93 -3.79
C ALA A 160 -0.13 -0.92 -3.38
N MET A 161 0.75 -1.24 -4.33
CA MET A 161 2.20 -1.33 -4.14
C MET A 161 2.96 -1.18 -5.45
N GLY A 162 4.28 -0.98 -5.34
CA GLY A 162 5.19 -0.99 -6.47
C GLY A 162 6.63 -0.98 -5.99
N ASN A 163 7.50 -1.68 -6.72
CA ASN A 163 8.94 -1.75 -6.46
C ASN A 163 9.68 -0.84 -7.46
N ALA A 164 10.59 -0.03 -6.98
CA ALA A 164 11.35 0.86 -7.85
C ALA A 164 12.79 1.07 -7.34
N ARG A 165 13.65 1.57 -8.22
CA ARG A 165 14.92 2.18 -7.84
C ARG A 165 14.66 3.64 -7.50
N TRP A 166 15.03 4.02 -6.30
CA TRP A 166 14.86 5.37 -5.78
C TRP A 166 16.24 6.02 -5.66
N LYS A 167 16.44 7.15 -6.32
CA LYS A 167 17.65 7.93 -6.20
C LYS A 167 17.36 9.26 -5.53
N GLY A 168 18.23 9.63 -4.61
CA GLY A 168 18.08 10.85 -3.81
C GLY A 168 19.25 11.04 -2.87
N VAL A 169 19.04 11.81 -1.82
CA VAL A 169 20.03 12.04 -0.76
C VAL A 169 19.55 11.42 0.55
N ARG A 170 20.47 11.04 1.42
CA ARG A 170 20.13 10.49 2.74
C ARG A 170 19.53 11.60 3.61
N LEU A 171 18.40 11.35 4.24
CA LEU A 171 17.81 12.31 5.18
C LEU A 171 18.75 12.63 6.33
N LYS A 172 19.53 11.66 6.81
CA LYS A 172 20.53 11.86 7.87
C LYS A 172 21.56 12.95 7.54
N ASP A 173 21.97 13.07 6.26
CA ASP A 173 22.99 14.04 5.85
C ASP A 173 22.40 15.46 5.84
N VAL A 174 21.13 15.58 5.44
CA VAL A 174 20.37 16.84 5.51
C VAL A 174 20.17 17.26 6.98
N LEU A 175 19.81 16.34 7.85
CA LEU A 175 19.67 16.59 9.29
C LEU A 175 21.01 16.91 9.96
N ALA A 176 22.11 16.27 9.54
CA ALA A 176 23.45 16.61 10.02
C ALA A 176 23.86 18.05 9.71
N ARG A 177 23.50 18.56 8.51
CA ARG A 177 23.71 19.97 8.16
C ARG A 177 22.89 20.94 9.04
N ALA A 178 21.68 20.52 9.45
CA ALA A 178 20.86 21.31 10.38
C ALA A 178 21.41 21.33 11.80
N GLY A 179 22.15 20.31 12.21
CA GLY A 179 22.62 20.11 13.57
C GLY A 179 21.47 19.70 14.50
N LEU A 180 21.37 18.43 14.85
CA LEU A 180 20.36 17.95 15.77
C LEU A 180 20.75 18.28 17.20
N LYS A 181 19.82 18.87 17.95
CA LYS A 181 19.98 19.07 19.39
C LYS A 181 19.74 17.75 20.13
N LYS A 182 20.26 17.65 21.36
CA LYS A 182 20.23 16.44 22.19
C LYS A 182 18.80 15.96 22.50
N GLU A 183 17.87 16.88 22.63
CA GLU A 183 16.45 16.62 22.94
C GLU A 183 15.61 16.22 21.71
N ALA A 184 16.20 16.15 20.51
CA ALA A 184 15.48 15.75 19.31
C ALA A 184 14.86 14.35 19.48
N LEU A 185 13.54 14.26 19.34
CA LEU A 185 12.77 13.03 19.53
C LEU A 185 12.21 12.49 18.21
N GLU A 186 11.56 13.35 17.44
CA GLU A 186 10.88 12.99 16.20
C GLU A 186 11.18 13.99 15.09
N VAL A 187 11.09 13.52 13.86
CA VAL A 187 11.18 14.34 12.65
C VAL A 187 9.81 14.33 11.96
N VAL A 188 9.16 15.48 11.95
CA VAL A 188 7.85 15.68 11.32
C VAL A 188 8.06 16.03 9.85
N LEU A 189 7.30 15.37 8.97
CA LEU A 189 7.39 15.50 7.53
C LEU A 189 6.02 15.84 6.95
N GLN A 190 5.98 16.86 6.08
CA GLN A 190 4.77 17.32 5.44
C GLN A 190 5.03 17.60 3.96
N GLY A 191 4.05 17.26 3.12
CA GLY A 191 4.03 17.55 1.69
C GLY A 191 3.34 18.88 1.36
N ALA A 192 3.22 19.15 0.07
CA ALA A 192 2.50 20.32 -0.43
C ALA A 192 0.98 20.12 -0.51
N ASP A 193 0.48 18.86 -0.43
CA ASP A 193 -0.94 18.55 -0.48
C ASP A 193 -1.67 19.13 0.75
N ARG A 194 -2.89 19.64 0.50
CA ARG A 194 -3.70 20.31 1.52
C ARG A 194 -5.11 19.74 1.55
N PRO A 195 -5.79 19.76 2.70
CA PRO A 195 -7.19 19.41 2.77
C PRO A 195 -8.05 20.47 2.07
N LEU A 196 -9.17 20.03 1.46
CA LEU A 196 -10.13 20.93 0.80
C LEU A 196 -10.87 21.85 1.78
N VAL A 197 -10.97 21.45 3.05
CA VAL A 197 -11.64 22.20 4.10
C VAL A 197 -10.69 22.39 5.28
N ALA A 198 -10.68 23.59 5.85
CA ALA A 198 -9.76 23.96 6.94
C ALA A 198 -9.90 23.12 8.22
N THR A 199 -11.05 22.46 8.40
CA THR A 199 -11.30 21.58 9.57
C THR A 199 -10.76 20.17 9.39
N ALA A 200 -10.37 19.76 8.19
CA ALA A 200 -9.75 18.47 7.96
C ALA A 200 -8.24 18.52 8.29
N PRO A 201 -7.69 17.48 8.92
CA PRO A 201 -6.29 17.47 9.30
C PRO A 201 -5.35 17.41 8.10
N ASP A 202 -4.31 18.26 8.10
CA ASP A 202 -3.18 18.15 7.17
C ASP A 202 -2.55 16.77 7.24
N PHE A 203 -2.14 16.24 6.09
CA PHE A 203 -1.44 14.97 6.05
C PHE A 203 0.04 15.19 6.40
N ALA A 204 0.34 15.01 7.68
CA ALA A 204 1.70 15.04 8.22
C ALA A 204 1.96 13.79 9.05
N LYS A 205 3.19 13.28 8.96
CA LYS A 205 3.67 12.10 9.70
C LYS A 205 4.99 12.42 10.34
N SER A 206 5.30 11.75 11.45
CA SER A 206 6.62 11.82 12.06
C SER A 206 7.36 10.49 11.98
N LEU A 207 8.67 10.57 11.97
CA LEU A 207 9.59 9.45 12.19
C LEU A 207 10.30 9.66 13.52
N PRO A 208 10.57 8.60 14.31
CA PRO A 208 11.52 8.73 15.41
C PRO A 208 12.91 9.08 14.83
N VAL A 209 13.69 9.85 15.58
CA VAL A 209 15.00 10.34 15.11
C VAL A 209 15.88 9.20 14.60
N TRP A 210 15.92 8.06 15.30
CA TRP A 210 16.74 6.90 14.88
C TRP A 210 16.35 6.40 13.49
N ARG A 211 15.05 6.48 13.10
CA ARG A 211 14.61 6.07 11.77
C ARG A 211 14.89 7.14 10.71
N ALA A 212 14.78 8.41 11.08
CA ALA A 212 15.18 9.50 10.20
C ALA A 212 16.68 9.50 9.89
N LEU A 213 17.51 9.02 10.84
CA LEU A 213 18.96 8.89 10.71
C LEU A 213 19.41 7.57 10.06
N ASP A 214 18.49 6.66 9.74
CA ASP A 214 18.82 5.41 9.01
C ASP A 214 19.42 5.75 7.64
N GLU A 215 20.49 5.03 7.29
CA GLU A 215 21.23 5.25 6.03
C GLU A 215 20.40 5.08 4.76
N ASN A 216 19.30 4.34 4.87
CA ASN A 216 18.43 4.03 3.75
C ASN A 216 17.18 4.95 3.68
N THR A 217 16.98 5.84 4.67
CA THR A 217 15.90 6.84 4.60
C THR A 217 16.32 7.99 3.69
N LEU A 218 15.61 8.18 2.56
CA LEU A 218 16.01 9.08 1.49
C LEU A 218 14.99 10.19 1.24
N LEU A 219 15.50 11.34 0.82
CA LEU A 219 14.78 12.37 0.08
C LEU A 219 15.01 12.08 -1.41
N ALA A 220 14.09 11.33 -2.03
CA ALA A 220 14.23 10.88 -3.40
C ALA A 220 13.68 11.91 -4.38
N TYR A 221 14.40 12.13 -5.48
CA TYR A 221 14.03 13.01 -6.59
C TYR A 221 13.99 12.28 -7.94
N GLU A 222 14.47 11.02 -8.02
CA GLU A 222 14.33 10.17 -9.20
C GLU A 222 13.72 8.80 -8.82
N MET A 223 13.04 8.19 -9.78
CA MET A 223 12.44 6.88 -9.70
C MET A 223 12.69 6.12 -11.01
N ASN A 224 13.33 4.95 -10.94
CA ASN A 224 13.71 4.13 -12.09
C ASN A 224 14.53 4.89 -13.14
N GLY A 225 15.44 5.77 -12.72
CA GLY A 225 16.33 6.52 -13.63
C GLY A 225 15.70 7.73 -14.33
N ALA A 226 14.53 8.17 -13.87
CA ALA A 226 13.85 9.37 -14.37
C ALA A 226 13.36 10.25 -13.20
N PRO A 227 13.09 11.54 -13.40
CA PRO A 227 12.45 12.37 -12.39
C PRO A 227 11.18 11.71 -11.86
N LEU A 228 10.83 11.96 -10.58
CA LEU A 228 9.59 11.44 -10.01
C LEU A 228 8.38 11.82 -10.86
N PRO A 229 7.46 10.88 -11.19
CA PRO A 229 6.19 11.26 -11.79
C PRO A 229 5.39 12.14 -10.83
N HIS A 230 4.57 13.05 -11.39
CA HIS A 230 3.67 13.93 -10.62
C HIS A 230 2.89 13.14 -9.54
N TRP A 231 2.18 12.09 -9.93
CA TRP A 231 1.36 11.25 -9.03
C TRP A 231 2.16 10.49 -7.95
N ASN A 232 3.47 10.40 -8.10
CA ASN A 232 4.35 9.68 -7.20
C ASN A 232 5.23 10.60 -6.35
N GLY A 233 4.96 11.92 -6.36
CA GLY A 233 5.51 12.86 -5.39
C GLY A 233 6.56 13.82 -5.91
N PHE A 234 6.53 14.16 -7.25
CA PHE A 234 7.39 15.20 -7.84
C PHE A 234 7.35 16.50 -7.02
N PRO A 235 8.48 17.24 -6.86
CA PRO A 235 9.82 16.89 -7.33
C PRO A 235 10.62 16.04 -6.32
N VAL A 236 10.23 15.99 -5.06
CA VAL A 236 10.91 15.27 -4.00
C VAL A 236 9.91 14.54 -3.11
N ARG A 237 10.22 13.30 -2.77
CA ARG A 237 9.47 12.52 -1.79
C ARG A 237 10.37 11.90 -0.74
N LEU A 238 9.81 11.64 0.43
CA LEU A 238 10.44 10.78 1.43
C LEU A 238 10.27 9.31 1.03
N VAL A 239 11.35 8.55 1.18
CA VAL A 239 11.41 7.09 1.04
C VAL A 239 11.91 6.50 2.35
N VAL A 240 11.10 5.64 2.97
CA VAL A 240 11.40 4.95 4.25
C VAL A 240 11.35 3.45 4.00
N PRO A 241 12.42 2.84 3.47
CA PRO A 241 12.42 1.45 3.02
C PRO A 241 12.08 0.47 4.15
N GLY A 242 11.28 -0.55 3.87
CA GLY A 242 10.85 -1.53 4.87
C GLY A 242 9.64 -1.09 5.70
N TRP A 243 9.34 0.22 5.76
CA TRP A 243 8.12 0.73 6.39
C TRP A 243 7.01 0.94 5.37
N THR A 244 5.76 0.84 5.82
CA THR A 244 4.59 1.02 4.94
C THR A 244 4.52 2.44 4.36
N GLY A 245 3.90 2.56 3.19
CA GLY A 245 3.87 3.77 2.37
C GLY A 245 3.24 5.00 3.02
N THR A 246 2.57 4.85 4.18
CA THR A 246 2.03 6.01 4.92
C THR A 246 3.12 6.98 5.39
N TYR A 247 4.36 6.48 5.57
CA TYR A 247 5.52 7.33 5.94
C TYR A 247 6.24 7.92 4.73
N TRP A 248 5.95 7.46 3.52
CA TRP A 248 6.63 7.89 2.31
C TRP A 248 5.99 9.18 1.77
N MET A 249 6.21 10.29 2.48
CA MET A 249 5.62 11.60 2.18
C MET A 249 5.94 12.06 0.75
N LYS A 250 4.89 12.38 -0.02
CA LYS A 250 4.99 12.92 -1.40
C LYS A 250 5.03 14.44 -1.39
N HIS A 251 5.57 15.03 -2.49
CA HIS A 251 5.63 16.48 -2.65
C HIS A 251 6.20 17.18 -1.41
N LEU A 252 7.26 16.60 -0.86
CA LEU A 252 7.83 17.01 0.44
C LEU A 252 8.26 18.46 0.40
N THR A 253 7.82 19.26 1.36
CA THR A 253 8.15 20.70 1.50
C THR A 253 8.67 21.05 2.87
N SER A 254 8.48 20.18 3.88
CA SER A 254 8.87 20.49 5.25
C SER A 254 9.44 19.28 5.99
N VAL A 255 10.53 19.51 6.72
CA VAL A 255 11.20 18.61 7.64
C VAL A 255 11.41 19.38 8.95
N GLN A 256 10.66 19.05 10.00
CA GLN A 256 10.71 19.76 11.29
C GLN A 256 11.11 18.80 12.39
N VAL A 257 12.18 19.10 13.12
CA VAL A 257 12.67 18.28 14.25
C VAL A 257 12.08 18.79 15.54
N VAL A 258 11.44 17.90 16.30
CA VAL A 258 10.71 18.24 17.53
C VAL A 258 11.22 17.45 18.72
N ALA A 259 11.09 18.05 19.93
CA ALA A 259 11.48 17.44 21.21
C ALA A 259 10.36 16.66 21.90
N GLN A 260 9.15 16.71 21.36
CA GLN A 260 7.98 16.05 21.92
C GLN A 260 7.30 15.13 20.86
N PRO A 261 6.58 14.09 21.29
CA PRO A 261 5.80 13.27 20.38
C PRO A 261 4.83 14.11 19.53
N PHE A 262 4.95 14.00 18.21
CA PHE A 262 4.11 14.75 17.29
C PHE A 262 2.67 14.25 17.33
N LYS A 263 1.73 15.14 17.66
CA LYS A 263 0.30 14.84 17.76
C LYS A 263 -0.41 15.24 16.47
N SER A 264 -0.94 14.27 15.74
CA SER A 264 -1.81 14.50 14.59
C SER A 264 -2.81 13.36 14.46
N PHE A 265 -3.92 13.62 13.74
CA PHE A 265 -4.89 12.58 13.38
C PHE A 265 -4.22 11.38 12.69
N TRP A 266 -3.22 11.64 11.84
CA TRP A 266 -2.54 10.62 11.05
C TRP A 266 -1.48 9.81 11.82
N MET A 267 -1.17 10.21 13.06
CA MET A 267 -0.36 9.44 14.00
C MET A 267 -1.22 8.74 15.05
N ASN A 268 -2.31 9.38 15.48
CA ASN A 268 -3.29 8.84 16.42
C ASN A 268 -4.62 9.61 16.26
N PRO A 269 -5.75 8.97 15.88
CA PRO A 269 -6.01 7.52 15.90
C PRO A 269 -5.68 6.74 14.60
N ALA A 270 -5.36 7.41 13.48
CA ALA A 270 -5.12 6.74 12.23
C ALA A 270 -3.75 6.01 12.18
N TYR A 271 -3.65 5.02 11.30
CA TYR A 271 -2.42 4.26 11.02
C TYR A 271 -1.84 3.55 12.26
N ARG A 272 -2.71 2.89 13.01
CA ARG A 272 -2.34 2.11 14.19
C ARG A 272 -2.79 0.65 14.06
N ILE A 273 -2.06 -0.24 14.70
CA ILE A 273 -2.34 -1.68 14.76
C ILE A 273 -2.45 -2.12 16.23
N PRO A 274 -3.23 -3.19 16.52
CA PRO A 274 -3.27 -3.78 17.85
C PRO A 274 -1.90 -4.27 18.29
N LYS A 275 -1.48 -3.91 19.49
CA LYS A 275 -0.22 -4.36 20.08
C LYS A 275 -0.23 -5.87 20.31
N GLY A 276 0.88 -6.54 20.03
CA GLY A 276 1.07 -7.97 20.24
C GLY A 276 0.46 -8.90 19.18
N LYS A 277 -0.30 -8.39 18.20
CA LYS A 277 -0.86 -9.21 17.10
C LYS A 277 0.09 -9.39 15.92
N PHE A 278 1.06 -8.50 15.77
CA PHE A 278 2.04 -8.53 14.69
C PHE A 278 3.43 -8.47 15.29
N ALA A 279 4.38 -9.14 14.66
CA ALA A 279 5.78 -9.01 15.01
C ALA A 279 6.25 -7.59 14.65
N VAL A 280 6.78 -6.86 15.63
CA VAL A 280 7.35 -5.53 15.47
C VAL A 280 8.72 -5.55 16.14
N VAL A 281 9.77 -5.36 15.34
CA VAL A 281 11.15 -5.33 15.85
C VAL A 281 11.51 -3.91 16.28
N ASP A 282 11.24 -2.93 15.40
CA ASP A 282 11.44 -1.51 15.68
C ASP A 282 10.12 -0.87 16.11
N ARG A 283 10.11 -0.21 17.24
CA ARG A 283 8.92 0.40 17.80
C ARG A 283 9.02 1.91 17.83
N PHE A 284 7.88 2.53 17.63
CA PHE A 284 7.71 3.96 17.76
C PHE A 284 7.29 4.29 19.21
N LEU A 285 8.21 4.10 20.15
CA LEU A 285 7.90 4.09 21.58
C LEU A 285 7.20 5.35 22.09
N SER A 286 7.52 6.52 21.51
CA SER A 286 6.88 7.80 21.87
C SER A 286 5.40 7.87 21.52
N GLN A 287 4.92 7.00 20.63
CA GLN A 287 3.53 6.95 20.15
C GLN A 287 2.79 5.67 20.57
N GLU A 288 3.41 4.78 21.32
CA GLU A 288 2.76 3.56 21.79
C GLU A 288 1.70 3.84 22.87
N SER A 289 0.72 2.97 22.94
CA SER A 289 -0.25 2.88 24.03
C SER A 289 -0.34 1.41 24.50
N ASP A 290 -1.12 1.14 25.56
CA ASP A 290 -1.29 -0.23 26.07
C ASP A 290 -1.95 -1.16 25.06
N THR A 291 -2.80 -0.64 24.17
CA THR A 291 -3.63 -1.42 23.24
C THR A 291 -3.17 -1.36 21.79
N SER A 292 -2.44 -0.32 21.40
CA SER A 292 -2.07 -0.10 20.00
C SER A 292 -0.69 0.54 19.82
N THR A 293 -0.12 0.35 18.63
CA THR A 293 1.14 0.96 18.21
C THR A 293 0.99 1.50 16.80
N PRO A 294 1.75 2.53 16.38
CA PRO A 294 1.78 2.94 14.98
C PRO A 294 2.17 1.77 14.08
N ILE A 295 1.49 1.66 12.93
CA ILE A 295 1.94 0.72 11.90
C ILE A 295 3.26 1.23 11.35
N THR A 296 4.26 0.36 11.27
CA THR A 296 5.60 0.71 10.77
C THR A 296 6.05 -0.28 9.69
N GLU A 297 6.65 -1.38 10.08
CA GLU A 297 7.26 -2.34 9.17
C GLU A 297 6.24 -3.13 8.35
N MET A 298 6.65 -3.48 7.14
CA MET A 298 5.90 -4.41 6.30
C MET A 298 6.03 -5.83 6.84
N VAL A 299 4.92 -6.55 6.90
CA VAL A 299 4.91 -7.98 7.23
C VAL A 299 5.30 -8.81 6.02
N VAL A 300 5.91 -10.00 6.27
CA VAL A 300 6.27 -10.94 5.21
C VAL A 300 5.04 -11.35 4.41
N SER A 301 5.16 -11.34 3.09
CA SER A 301 4.08 -11.69 2.18
C SER A 301 4.60 -12.20 0.84
N SER A 302 3.75 -12.91 0.11
CA SER A 302 3.99 -13.28 -1.30
C SER A 302 2.71 -13.12 -2.13
N LEU A 303 2.89 -13.06 -3.44
CA LEU A 303 1.82 -12.89 -4.40
C LEU A 303 2.17 -13.67 -5.67
N ILE A 304 1.23 -14.49 -6.15
CA ILE A 304 1.26 -15.12 -7.47
C ILE A 304 0.84 -14.05 -8.49
N THR A 305 1.64 -13.82 -9.52
CA THR A 305 1.45 -12.68 -10.44
C THR A 305 1.11 -13.06 -11.87
N ASN A 306 1.28 -14.34 -12.26
CA ASN A 306 1.10 -14.79 -13.62
C ASN A 306 -0.10 -15.71 -13.87
N LEU A 307 -0.83 -16.09 -12.83
CA LEU A 307 -2.02 -16.94 -12.94
C LEU A 307 -3.26 -16.15 -12.52
N LYS A 308 -4.41 -16.54 -13.08
CA LYS A 308 -5.73 -15.96 -12.75
C LYS A 308 -6.65 -17.03 -12.17
N ALA A 309 -7.54 -16.61 -11.27
CA ALA A 309 -8.58 -17.49 -10.76
C ALA A 309 -9.48 -17.98 -11.89
N GLY A 310 -9.85 -19.27 -11.85
CA GLY A 310 -10.66 -19.90 -12.88
C GLY A 310 -9.92 -20.16 -14.19
N GLN A 311 -8.63 -19.83 -14.30
CA GLN A 311 -7.85 -20.08 -15.50
C GLN A 311 -7.87 -21.58 -15.87
N GLN A 312 -8.22 -21.88 -17.11
CA GLN A 312 -8.21 -23.25 -17.63
C GLN A 312 -6.80 -23.69 -18.00
N VAL A 313 -6.44 -24.91 -17.64
CA VAL A 313 -5.19 -25.58 -18.01
C VAL A 313 -5.51 -27.01 -18.47
N ARG A 314 -4.75 -27.52 -19.42
CA ARG A 314 -4.97 -28.90 -19.93
C ARG A 314 -4.41 -29.93 -18.95
N GLN A 315 -5.10 -31.08 -18.84
CA GLN A 315 -4.55 -32.23 -18.10
C GLN A 315 -3.19 -32.64 -18.67
N GLY A 316 -2.20 -32.87 -17.81
CA GLY A 316 -0.81 -33.17 -18.19
C GLY A 316 0.03 -31.94 -18.51
N GLN A 317 -0.57 -30.75 -18.61
CA GLN A 317 0.18 -29.51 -18.86
C GLN A 317 1.12 -29.20 -17.71
N ARG A 318 2.36 -28.80 -18.02
CA ARG A 318 3.27 -28.18 -17.07
C ARG A 318 2.83 -26.72 -16.85
N VAL A 319 2.43 -26.40 -15.63
CA VAL A 319 2.01 -25.07 -15.22
C VAL A 319 3.16 -24.37 -14.52
N GLU A 320 3.58 -23.23 -15.07
CA GLU A 320 4.55 -22.35 -14.43
C GLU A 320 3.84 -21.38 -13.50
N VAL A 321 4.28 -21.30 -12.26
CA VAL A 321 3.82 -20.34 -11.24
C VAL A 321 4.93 -19.35 -10.96
N ARG A 322 4.67 -18.07 -11.16
CA ARG A 322 5.60 -16.98 -10.88
C ARG A 322 4.98 -16.00 -9.91
N GLY A 323 5.85 -15.37 -9.13
CA GLY A 323 5.38 -14.38 -8.17
C GLY A 323 6.50 -13.55 -7.57
N ILE A 324 6.10 -12.78 -6.59
CA ILE A 324 6.97 -11.90 -5.81
C ILE A 324 6.77 -12.19 -4.32
N ALA A 325 7.82 -11.97 -3.52
CA ALA A 325 7.77 -12.05 -2.06
C ALA A 325 8.55 -10.89 -1.45
N TRP A 326 8.11 -10.39 -0.31
CA TRP A 326 8.69 -9.24 0.38
C TRP A 326 8.49 -9.28 1.88
N ASP A 327 9.24 -8.45 2.59
CA ASP A 327 9.10 -8.20 4.02
C ASP A 327 9.59 -6.78 4.40
N GLY A 328 9.78 -6.53 5.68
CA GLY A 328 10.28 -5.26 6.23
C GLY A 328 11.78 -4.99 6.03
N GLY A 329 12.50 -5.82 5.24
CA GLY A 329 13.93 -5.64 4.98
C GLY A 329 14.84 -6.66 5.68
N TYR A 330 14.30 -7.73 6.23
CA TYR A 330 15.07 -8.87 6.79
C TYR A 330 15.51 -9.84 5.71
N GLY A 331 14.81 -9.84 4.57
CA GLY A 331 15.06 -10.66 3.41
C GLY A 331 14.28 -11.98 3.40
N ILE A 332 13.85 -12.39 2.23
CA ILE A 332 13.12 -13.65 2.02
C ILE A 332 14.09 -14.82 2.11
N GLN A 333 13.78 -15.78 2.97
CA GLN A 333 14.53 -17.03 3.13
C GLN A 333 14.03 -18.08 2.17
N THR A 334 12.69 -18.32 2.14
CA THR A 334 12.06 -19.32 1.29
C THR A 334 10.71 -18.84 0.79
N VAL A 335 10.33 -19.35 -0.38
CA VAL A 335 8.95 -19.36 -0.84
C VAL A 335 8.59 -20.82 -1.12
N GLU A 336 7.48 -21.26 -0.58
CA GLU A 336 6.96 -22.61 -0.82
C GLU A 336 5.65 -22.50 -1.60
N VAL A 337 5.48 -23.37 -2.58
CA VAL A 337 4.28 -23.45 -3.44
C VAL A 337 3.58 -24.77 -3.20
N SER A 338 2.27 -24.72 -3.06
CA SER A 338 1.38 -25.87 -3.08
C SER A 338 0.51 -25.82 -4.33
N SER A 339 0.30 -26.95 -4.99
CA SER A 339 -0.65 -27.09 -6.10
C SER A 339 -1.85 -27.98 -5.75
N ASP A 340 -2.04 -28.32 -4.48
CA ASP A 340 -3.04 -29.24 -4.00
C ASP A 340 -3.84 -28.73 -2.79
N GLY A 341 -3.93 -27.39 -2.67
CA GLY A 341 -4.71 -26.73 -1.61
C GLY A 341 -4.03 -26.76 -0.23
N GLY A 342 -2.70 -26.84 -0.21
CA GLY A 342 -1.91 -26.78 1.02
C GLY A 342 -1.60 -28.14 1.64
N ARG A 343 -1.93 -29.26 0.97
CA ARG A 343 -1.63 -30.61 1.48
C ARG A 343 -0.15 -30.97 1.36
N SER A 344 0.48 -30.52 0.30
CA SER A 344 1.93 -30.64 0.11
C SER A 344 2.54 -29.30 -0.33
N TRP A 345 3.80 -29.10 -0.02
CA TRP A 345 4.54 -27.89 -0.31
C TRP A 345 5.90 -28.20 -0.92
N ALA A 346 6.28 -27.46 -1.93
CA ALA A 346 7.58 -27.57 -2.57
C ALA A 346 8.26 -26.20 -2.63
N ALA A 347 9.57 -26.17 -2.45
CA ALA A 347 10.33 -24.93 -2.52
C ALA A 347 10.26 -24.33 -3.94
N ALA A 348 10.07 -23.03 -4.02
CA ALA A 348 10.22 -22.26 -5.24
C ALA A 348 11.67 -21.82 -5.44
N GLU A 349 12.05 -21.62 -6.70
CA GLU A 349 13.31 -21.01 -7.07
C GLU A 349 13.23 -19.50 -6.85
N LEU A 350 14.17 -18.95 -6.06
CA LEU A 350 14.26 -17.52 -5.81
C LEU A 350 15.10 -16.84 -6.90
N GLY A 351 14.56 -15.80 -7.53
CA GLY A 351 15.25 -15.00 -8.51
C GLY A 351 16.38 -14.14 -7.92
N LYS A 352 16.91 -13.20 -8.70
CA LYS A 352 18.01 -12.30 -8.30
C LYS A 352 17.59 -11.45 -7.07
N ASP A 353 18.50 -11.32 -6.12
CA ASP A 353 18.35 -10.37 -5.01
C ASP A 353 18.67 -8.95 -5.50
N LEU A 354 17.68 -8.06 -5.43
CA LEU A 354 17.80 -6.67 -5.86
C LEU A 354 18.08 -5.72 -4.68
N GLY A 355 18.21 -6.26 -3.48
CA GLY A 355 18.43 -5.53 -2.25
C GLY A 355 17.38 -5.85 -1.19
N ARG A 356 17.75 -5.67 0.08
CA ARG A 356 16.97 -6.10 1.25
C ARG A 356 15.56 -5.50 1.33
N PHE A 357 15.31 -4.36 0.71
CA PHE A 357 14.02 -3.67 0.74
C PHE A 357 13.19 -3.86 -0.53
N SER A 358 13.75 -4.54 -1.54
CA SER A 358 13.06 -4.89 -2.78
C SER A 358 12.28 -6.19 -2.59
N TRP A 359 11.26 -6.40 -3.39
CA TRP A 359 10.70 -7.74 -3.48
C TRP A 359 11.69 -8.73 -4.11
N ARG A 360 11.50 -10.01 -3.81
CA ARG A 360 12.20 -11.14 -4.42
C ARG A 360 11.26 -11.81 -5.40
N GLN A 361 11.62 -11.88 -6.69
CA GLN A 361 10.89 -12.71 -7.64
C GLN A 361 11.13 -14.18 -7.33
N TRP A 362 10.17 -15.02 -7.63
CA TRP A 362 10.27 -16.47 -7.47
C TRP A 362 9.50 -17.20 -8.55
N SER A 363 9.86 -18.47 -8.81
CA SER A 363 9.19 -19.34 -9.75
C SER A 363 9.11 -20.78 -9.24
N HIS A 364 8.07 -21.50 -9.68
CA HIS A 364 7.85 -22.91 -9.45
C HIS A 364 7.09 -23.50 -10.63
N ALA A 365 7.14 -24.81 -10.82
CA ALA A 365 6.33 -25.48 -11.84
C ALA A 365 5.81 -26.82 -11.33
N PHE A 366 4.58 -27.14 -11.71
CA PHE A 366 3.97 -28.44 -11.41
C PHE A 366 3.24 -29.01 -12.63
N ALA A 367 2.95 -30.31 -12.63
CA ALA A 367 2.13 -30.95 -13.64
C ALA A 367 0.66 -30.92 -13.22
N ALA A 368 -0.23 -30.50 -14.11
CA ALA A 368 -1.67 -30.54 -13.91
C ALA A 368 -2.19 -31.97 -14.19
N ASP A 369 -1.83 -32.95 -13.34
CA ASP A 369 -1.99 -34.38 -13.57
C ASP A 369 -3.44 -34.91 -13.46
N ARG A 370 -4.34 -34.18 -12.80
CA ARG A 370 -5.74 -34.57 -12.54
C ARG A 370 -6.71 -33.49 -12.98
N LYS A 371 -7.81 -33.90 -13.62
CA LYS A 371 -8.95 -33.01 -13.93
C LYS A 371 -9.63 -32.46 -12.68
N GLY A 372 -10.27 -31.32 -12.85
CA GLY A 372 -11.02 -30.61 -11.79
C GLY A 372 -10.28 -29.41 -11.23
N VAL A 373 -10.71 -28.92 -10.08
CA VAL A 373 -10.14 -27.74 -9.42
C VAL A 373 -8.77 -28.07 -8.82
N ARG A 374 -7.81 -27.21 -9.10
CA ARG A 374 -6.46 -27.23 -8.51
C ARG A 374 -6.22 -25.90 -7.80
N THR A 375 -6.20 -25.91 -6.48
CA THR A 375 -5.89 -24.72 -5.69
C THR A 375 -4.38 -24.56 -5.56
N VAL A 376 -3.86 -23.51 -6.16
CA VAL A 376 -2.44 -23.08 -6.08
C VAL A 376 -2.29 -22.08 -4.96
N MET A 377 -1.27 -22.27 -4.13
CA MET A 377 -0.96 -21.40 -3.00
C MET A 377 0.54 -21.10 -2.96
N ALA A 378 0.92 -19.92 -2.44
CA ALA A 378 2.32 -19.56 -2.23
C ALA A 378 2.51 -18.92 -0.85
N LYS A 379 3.50 -19.39 -0.10
CA LYS A 379 3.83 -18.94 1.26
C LYS A 379 5.29 -18.53 1.34
N ALA A 380 5.55 -17.28 1.74
CA ALA A 380 6.88 -16.79 2.01
C ALA A 380 7.25 -16.88 3.49
N THR A 381 8.52 -17.15 3.76
CA THR A 381 9.15 -17.07 5.08
C THR A 381 10.40 -16.20 4.97
N ASN A 382 10.56 -15.25 5.88
CA ASN A 382 11.74 -14.39 5.93
C ASN A 382 12.86 -14.98 6.80
N ARG A 383 14.02 -14.32 6.82
CA ARG A 383 15.21 -14.78 7.58
C ARG A 383 15.06 -14.70 9.11
N LEU A 384 14.01 -14.03 9.60
CA LEU A 384 13.65 -14.09 11.03
C LEU A 384 12.79 -15.30 11.38
N GLY A 385 12.42 -16.13 10.39
CA GLY A 385 11.50 -17.25 10.58
C GLY A 385 10.03 -16.85 10.59
N SER A 386 9.70 -15.57 10.34
CA SER A 386 8.31 -15.14 10.21
C SER A 386 7.74 -15.59 8.88
N SER A 387 6.54 -16.17 8.91
CA SER A 387 5.82 -16.66 7.72
C SER A 387 4.47 -15.97 7.56
N GLN A 388 3.90 -16.07 6.36
CA GLN A 388 2.54 -15.65 6.10
C GLN A 388 1.53 -16.46 6.91
N ALA A 389 0.43 -15.81 7.28
CA ALA A 389 -0.70 -16.42 7.98
C ALA A 389 -1.61 -17.20 7.00
N PHE A 390 -2.20 -18.30 7.46
CA PHE A 390 -3.26 -19.01 6.71
C PHE A 390 -4.64 -18.41 6.96
N GLU A 391 -4.81 -17.71 8.07
CA GLU A 391 -6.05 -17.08 8.50
C GLU A 391 -5.82 -15.58 8.70
N LEU A 392 -6.88 -14.79 8.49
CA LEU A 392 -6.82 -13.35 8.64
C LEU A 392 -6.63 -12.98 10.11
N ILE A 393 -5.58 -12.20 10.38
CA ILE A 393 -5.42 -11.52 11.67
C ILE A 393 -6.24 -10.23 11.59
N PHE A 394 -7.52 -10.33 11.97
CA PHE A 394 -8.44 -9.20 11.89
C PHE A 394 -7.99 -8.02 12.76
N ASN A 395 -8.05 -6.82 12.19
CA ASN A 395 -7.90 -5.57 12.91
C ASN A 395 -8.81 -4.48 12.32
N PRO A 396 -9.29 -3.51 13.13
CA PRO A 396 -10.30 -2.54 12.71
C PRO A 396 -9.85 -1.60 11.59
N ALA A 397 -8.55 -1.48 11.36
CA ALA A 397 -7.98 -0.60 10.33
C ALA A 397 -7.74 -1.31 8.99
N GLY A 398 -7.87 -2.64 8.95
CA GLY A 398 -7.65 -3.42 7.74
C GLY A 398 -6.21 -3.38 7.24
N TYR A 399 -5.25 -3.46 8.17
CA TYR A 399 -3.82 -3.42 7.86
C TYR A 399 -3.18 -4.81 7.98
N HIS A 400 -2.00 -4.96 7.38
CA HIS A 400 -1.17 -6.15 7.48
C HIS A 400 -1.86 -7.45 7.05
N ASN A 401 -2.73 -7.40 6.04
CA ASN A 401 -3.26 -8.63 5.47
C ASN A 401 -2.17 -9.37 4.70
N ASN A 402 -1.56 -10.36 5.34
CA ASN A 402 -0.55 -11.23 4.76
C ASN A 402 -1.01 -12.68 4.61
N VAL A 403 -2.33 -12.89 4.50
CA VAL A 403 -2.88 -14.23 4.30
C VAL A 403 -2.31 -14.85 3.03
N VAL A 404 -1.96 -16.13 3.12
CA VAL A 404 -1.51 -16.94 1.98
C VAL A 404 -2.56 -16.89 0.87
N GLN A 405 -2.15 -16.44 -0.32
CA GLN A 405 -3.04 -16.38 -1.48
C GLN A 405 -3.45 -17.79 -1.91
N ARG A 406 -4.72 -17.95 -2.24
CA ARG A 406 -5.30 -19.16 -2.84
C ARG A 406 -5.82 -18.82 -4.23
N LEU A 407 -5.51 -19.63 -5.22
CA LEU A 407 -5.84 -19.43 -6.62
C LEU A 407 -6.32 -20.73 -7.23
N ASP A 408 -7.60 -20.81 -7.60
CA ASP A 408 -8.17 -22.02 -8.20
C ASP A 408 -7.99 -22.01 -9.71
N LEU A 409 -7.39 -23.05 -10.25
CA LEU A 409 -7.29 -23.35 -11.66
C LEU A 409 -8.27 -24.45 -12.04
N GLN A 410 -8.77 -24.45 -13.26
CA GLN A 410 -9.63 -25.48 -13.83
C GLN A 410 -8.82 -26.38 -14.75
N VAL A 411 -8.55 -27.62 -14.34
CA VAL A 411 -7.87 -28.62 -15.19
C VAL A 411 -8.91 -29.34 -16.03
N VAL A 412 -8.83 -29.21 -17.34
CA VAL A 412 -9.76 -29.75 -18.34
C VAL A 412 -9.17 -30.85 -19.18
#